data_bbc08e7cbd722516d19dcad421c40568
#
_entry.id   bbc08e7cbd722516d19dcad421c40568
#
_cell.length_a   1.000
_cell.length_b   1.000
_cell.length_c   1.000
_cell.angle_alpha   90.00
_cell.angle_beta   90.00
_cell.angle_gamma   90.00
#
_symmetry.space_group_name_H-M   'P 1'
#
loop_
_entity.id
_entity.type
_entity.pdbx_description
1 polymer ?
#
loop_
_entity_poly.entity_id
_entity_poly.type
_entity_poly.pdbx_seq_one_letter_code
_entity_poly.pdbx_strand_id
1 'polypeptide(L)'
;LQNLDVKKNERDFTIINPEGNHALCAGLDQEMKVLIKGHVGYYCAGMNQKAHVTIDGNVGTGVAENMMSGVVHVKGNASQSAGATAHGGLLVIDGDASSRCGISMKGIDIVVKGSVGHMSAFMAQSGTMIVCGNAGEALGDSLYETDIFVKGSVKSLGADCIEKKMEKKHLDKISTLLKKSEIKNIKANSFKRYGSARKLYNFNIDNVSSY
;
A
#
# COMPACT_ATOMS: atom_id res chain seq x y z
N LEU A 1 9.29 2.30 -21.57
CA LEU A 1 9.75 3.26 -20.55
C LEU A 1 11.02 2.79 -19.85
N GLN A 2 11.20 1.50 -19.54
CA GLN A 2 12.38 0.95 -18.87
C GLN A 2 13.71 1.19 -19.60
N ASN A 3 13.69 1.24 -20.93
CA ASN A 3 14.89 1.41 -21.76
C ASN A 3 15.01 2.83 -22.34
N LEU A 4 14.22 3.77 -21.84
CA LEU A 4 14.33 5.15 -22.26
C LEU A 4 15.57 5.77 -21.60
N ASP A 5 16.49 6.24 -22.42
CA ASP A 5 17.51 7.20 -21.99
C ASP A 5 16.79 8.52 -21.71
N VAL A 6 16.27 8.66 -20.48
CA VAL A 6 15.51 9.84 -20.07
C VAL A 6 16.48 11.01 -20.02
N LYS A 7 16.58 11.73 -21.15
CA LYS A 7 17.31 12.99 -21.23
C LYS A 7 16.80 13.93 -20.13
N LYS A 8 17.66 14.72 -19.57
CA LYS A 8 17.44 15.56 -18.37
C LYS A 8 16.13 16.38 -18.34
N ASN A 9 15.41 16.52 -19.42
CA ASN A 9 14.27 17.41 -19.57
C ASN A 9 12.93 16.73 -19.89
N GLU A 10 12.87 15.43 -20.16
CA GLU A 10 11.65 14.71 -20.47
C GLU A 10 11.39 13.65 -19.38
N ARG A 11 10.65 14.04 -18.34
CA ARG A 11 10.34 13.16 -17.22
C ARG A 11 8.84 12.91 -17.03
N ASP A 12 8.01 13.51 -17.87
CA ASP A 12 6.54 13.41 -17.80
C ASP A 12 6.02 12.63 -19.02
N PHE A 13 5.38 11.50 -18.78
CA PHE A 13 4.85 10.60 -19.80
C PHE A 13 3.35 10.38 -19.60
N THR A 14 2.63 10.24 -20.71
CA THR A 14 1.22 9.86 -20.67
C THR A 14 0.99 8.63 -21.54
N ILE A 15 0.36 7.61 -20.96
CA ILE A 15 -0.11 6.40 -21.64
C ILE A 15 -1.61 6.55 -21.81
N ILE A 16 -2.08 6.48 -23.05
CA ILE A 16 -3.51 6.61 -23.40
C ILE A 16 -4.00 5.27 -23.92
N ASN A 17 -5.23 4.88 -23.51
CA ASN A 17 -5.88 3.64 -23.90
C ASN A 17 -5.01 2.39 -23.63
N PRO A 18 -4.70 2.11 -22.38
CA PRO A 18 -3.86 0.96 -22.01
C PRO A 18 -4.53 -0.39 -22.27
N GLU A 19 -5.85 -0.43 -22.52
CA GLU A 19 -6.63 -1.62 -22.92
C GLU A 19 -6.43 -2.84 -21.99
N GLY A 20 -6.24 -2.61 -20.69
CA GLY A 20 -6.02 -3.68 -19.74
C GLY A 20 -4.65 -4.38 -19.86
N ASN A 21 -3.70 -3.83 -20.58
CA ASN A 21 -2.38 -4.41 -20.72
C ASN A 21 -1.70 -4.62 -19.37
N HIS A 22 -0.91 -5.71 -19.27
CA HIS A 22 -0.20 -6.13 -18.07
C HIS A 22 1.17 -5.48 -17.95
N ALA A 23 1.72 -5.44 -16.75
CA ALA A 23 3.08 -5.01 -16.42
C ALA A 23 3.46 -3.61 -16.92
N LEU A 24 2.47 -2.76 -17.16
CA LEU A 24 2.75 -1.36 -17.52
C LEU A 24 3.52 -0.67 -16.40
N CYS A 25 4.57 0.07 -16.74
CA CYS A 25 5.42 0.80 -15.79
C CYS A 25 6.10 -0.10 -14.73
N ALA A 26 6.25 -1.41 -14.99
CA ALA A 26 6.99 -2.28 -14.08
C ALA A 26 8.50 -1.97 -14.14
N GLY A 27 9.19 -2.03 -12.99
CA GLY A 27 10.66 -1.88 -12.89
C GLY A 27 11.19 -0.49 -13.23
N LEU A 28 10.41 0.57 -13.09
CA LEU A 28 10.88 1.93 -13.34
C LEU A 28 11.89 2.35 -12.24
N ASP A 29 13.14 2.59 -12.63
CA ASP A 29 14.26 2.89 -11.75
C ASP A 29 14.72 4.37 -11.78
N GLN A 30 14.06 5.19 -12.59
CA GLN A 30 14.37 6.60 -12.76
C GLN A 30 13.26 7.49 -12.19
N GLU A 31 13.63 8.70 -11.80
CA GLU A 31 12.68 9.74 -11.41
C GLU A 31 11.90 10.20 -12.64
N MET A 32 10.65 9.81 -12.75
CA MET A 32 9.72 10.22 -13.80
C MET A 32 8.29 10.24 -13.28
N LYS A 33 7.43 10.96 -13.96
CA LYS A 33 5.99 10.95 -13.75
C LYS A 33 5.31 10.27 -14.93
N VAL A 34 4.47 9.30 -14.64
CA VAL A 34 3.69 8.60 -15.66
C VAL A 34 2.22 8.71 -15.30
N LEU A 35 1.44 9.27 -16.21
CA LEU A 35 -0.02 9.27 -16.15
C LEU A 35 -0.55 8.20 -17.10
N ILE A 36 -1.32 7.24 -16.59
CA ILE A 36 -2.01 6.22 -17.39
C ILE A 36 -3.49 6.57 -17.40
N LYS A 37 -4.06 6.86 -18.59
CA LYS A 37 -5.47 7.18 -18.77
C LYS A 37 -6.23 5.94 -19.22
N GLY A 38 -6.84 5.24 -18.27
CA GLY A 38 -7.63 4.03 -18.47
C GLY A 38 -7.28 2.89 -17.54
N HIS A 39 -7.99 1.78 -17.68
CA HIS A 39 -7.82 0.59 -16.86
C HIS A 39 -6.58 -0.21 -17.29
N VAL A 40 -5.88 -0.77 -16.31
CA VAL A 40 -4.69 -1.59 -16.54
C VAL A 40 -4.86 -3.00 -16.00
N GLY A 41 -4.11 -3.95 -16.56
CA GLY A 41 -4.10 -5.34 -16.15
C GLY A 41 -3.19 -5.59 -14.94
N TYR A 42 -2.58 -6.77 -14.89
CA TYR A 42 -1.81 -7.26 -13.75
C TYR A 42 -0.44 -6.60 -13.64
N TYR A 43 0.09 -6.50 -12.41
CA TYR A 43 1.45 -6.08 -12.09
C TYR A 43 1.85 -4.68 -12.59
N CYS A 44 0.86 -3.79 -12.75
CA CYS A 44 1.14 -2.40 -13.08
C CYS A 44 2.02 -1.76 -11.99
N ALA A 45 3.06 -1.02 -12.40
CA ALA A 45 4.05 -0.39 -11.53
C ALA A 45 4.73 -1.35 -10.53
N GLY A 46 4.73 -2.65 -10.81
CA GLY A 46 5.50 -3.62 -10.02
C GLY A 46 6.99 -3.29 -10.03
N MET A 47 7.70 -3.55 -8.92
CA MET A 47 9.13 -3.27 -8.75
C MET A 47 9.54 -1.81 -9.02
N ASN A 48 8.59 -0.86 -8.92
CA ASN A 48 8.88 0.56 -9.08
C ASN A 48 9.89 1.03 -8.03
N GLN A 49 10.90 1.81 -8.45
CA GLN A 49 11.95 2.28 -7.55
C GLN A 49 11.88 3.79 -7.30
N LYS A 50 11.59 4.60 -8.31
CA LYS A 50 11.68 6.06 -8.17
C LYS A 50 10.54 6.82 -8.83
N ALA A 51 9.79 6.16 -9.72
CA ALA A 51 8.77 6.85 -10.50
C ALA A 51 7.53 7.20 -9.67
N HIS A 52 6.85 8.24 -10.11
CA HIS A 52 5.49 8.58 -9.68
C HIS A 52 4.53 8.15 -10.78
N VAL A 53 3.78 7.08 -10.53
CA VAL A 53 2.83 6.50 -11.49
C VAL A 53 1.41 6.80 -11.02
N THR A 54 0.64 7.53 -11.82
CA THR A 54 -0.79 7.77 -11.58
C THR A 54 -1.61 6.99 -12.59
N ILE A 55 -2.57 6.21 -12.12
CA ILE A 55 -3.48 5.44 -12.96
C ILE A 55 -4.89 6.04 -12.82
N ASP A 56 -5.37 6.68 -13.88
CA ASP A 56 -6.73 7.21 -13.97
C ASP A 56 -7.68 6.10 -14.46
N GLY A 57 -7.90 5.11 -13.57
CA GLY A 57 -8.67 3.92 -13.86
C GLY A 57 -8.52 2.86 -12.78
N ASN A 58 -9.13 1.70 -13.00
CA ASN A 58 -8.99 0.53 -12.14
C ASN A 58 -7.73 -0.27 -12.51
N VAL A 59 -7.22 -1.03 -11.55
CA VAL A 59 -6.02 -1.84 -11.73
C VAL A 59 -6.28 -3.31 -11.44
N GLY A 60 -5.62 -4.19 -12.19
CA GLY A 60 -5.64 -5.62 -12.01
C GLY A 60 -4.84 -6.07 -10.79
N THR A 61 -4.66 -7.39 -10.66
CA THR A 61 -3.94 -8.03 -9.54
C THR A 61 -2.47 -7.56 -9.49
N GLY A 62 -1.95 -7.35 -8.27
CA GLY A 62 -0.54 -7.11 -8.04
C GLY A 62 -0.05 -5.71 -8.42
N VAL A 63 -0.91 -4.69 -8.40
CA VAL A 63 -0.42 -3.31 -8.58
C VAL A 63 0.62 -2.98 -7.52
N ALA A 64 1.74 -2.35 -7.92
CA ALA A 64 2.86 -2.00 -7.04
C ALA A 64 3.48 -3.21 -6.30
N GLU A 65 3.33 -4.44 -6.81
CA GLU A 65 3.97 -5.62 -6.23
C GLU A 65 5.50 -5.46 -6.24
N ASN A 66 6.16 -5.84 -5.12
CA ASN A 66 7.61 -5.65 -4.94
C ASN A 66 8.11 -4.21 -5.14
N MET A 67 7.26 -3.21 -4.99
CA MET A 67 7.66 -1.81 -5.07
C MET A 67 8.75 -1.50 -4.04
N MET A 68 9.83 -0.83 -4.47
CA MET A 68 10.96 -0.49 -3.61
C MET A 68 10.85 0.92 -3.05
N SER A 69 10.39 1.89 -3.85
CA SER A 69 10.15 3.27 -3.45
C SER A 69 9.34 4.04 -4.52
N GLY A 70 9.19 5.35 -4.38
CA GLY A 70 8.40 6.18 -5.28
C GLY A 70 6.92 6.25 -4.84
N VAL A 71 6.04 6.59 -5.78
CA VAL A 71 4.60 6.74 -5.50
C VAL A 71 3.80 6.07 -6.60
N VAL A 72 2.79 5.28 -6.21
CA VAL A 72 1.78 4.74 -7.12
C VAL A 72 0.41 5.21 -6.65
N HIS A 73 -0.33 5.91 -7.51
CA HIS A 73 -1.64 6.45 -7.19
C HIS A 73 -2.70 5.89 -8.15
N VAL A 74 -3.59 5.06 -7.64
CA VAL A 74 -4.73 4.48 -8.36
C VAL A 74 -5.97 5.33 -8.07
N LYS A 75 -6.55 5.96 -9.08
CA LYS A 75 -7.76 6.78 -8.95
C LYS A 75 -9.05 5.96 -8.86
N GLY A 76 -9.01 4.70 -9.30
CA GLY A 76 -10.11 3.75 -9.21
C GLY A 76 -9.90 2.69 -8.13
N ASN A 77 -10.41 1.49 -8.39
CA ASN A 77 -10.30 0.33 -7.52
C ASN A 77 -9.07 -0.52 -7.86
N ALA A 78 -8.56 -1.24 -6.88
CA ALA A 78 -7.52 -2.23 -7.07
C ALA A 78 -8.04 -3.65 -6.85
N SER A 79 -7.63 -4.58 -7.71
CA SER A 79 -7.90 -6.00 -7.58
C SER A 79 -7.06 -6.61 -6.45
N GLN A 80 -6.88 -7.92 -6.44
CA GLN A 80 -6.21 -8.66 -5.37
C GLN A 80 -4.71 -8.28 -5.26
N SER A 81 -4.16 -8.44 -4.07
CA SER A 81 -2.73 -8.35 -3.78
C SER A 81 -2.07 -7.00 -4.14
N ALA A 82 -2.83 -5.91 -4.04
CA ALA A 82 -2.26 -4.57 -4.21
C ALA A 82 -1.15 -4.32 -3.18
N GLY A 83 0.03 -3.87 -3.62
CA GLY A 83 1.18 -3.62 -2.75
C GLY A 83 1.81 -4.88 -2.12
N ALA A 84 1.56 -6.07 -2.70
CA ALA A 84 2.13 -7.31 -2.21
C ALA A 84 3.66 -7.25 -2.14
N THR A 85 4.23 -7.74 -1.03
CA THR A 85 5.69 -7.84 -0.82
C THR A 85 6.49 -6.55 -0.99
N ALA A 86 5.83 -5.40 -1.10
CA ALA A 86 6.48 -4.12 -1.36
C ALA A 86 7.31 -3.64 -0.15
N HIS A 87 8.51 -3.13 -0.44
CA HIS A 87 9.53 -2.77 0.55
C HIS A 87 9.47 -1.31 0.98
N GLY A 88 8.92 -0.43 0.14
CA GLY A 88 8.88 0.99 0.47
C GLY A 88 8.07 1.81 -0.52
N GLY A 89 8.05 3.12 -0.31
CA GLY A 89 7.26 4.06 -1.10
C GLY A 89 5.83 4.22 -0.58
N LEU A 90 4.97 4.78 -1.41
CA LEU A 90 3.58 5.05 -1.09
C LEU A 90 2.66 4.52 -2.18
N LEU A 91 1.72 3.66 -1.82
CA LEU A 91 0.61 3.24 -2.66
C LEU A 91 -0.68 3.91 -2.16
N VAL A 92 -1.34 4.69 -3.01
CA VAL A 92 -2.64 5.30 -2.74
C VAL A 92 -3.68 4.69 -3.65
N ILE A 93 -4.83 4.28 -3.10
CA ILE A 93 -5.98 3.74 -3.84
C ILE A 93 -7.19 4.58 -3.45
N ASP A 94 -7.76 5.32 -4.42
CA ASP A 94 -8.90 6.20 -4.16
C ASP A 94 -10.21 5.41 -3.96
N GLY A 95 -10.35 4.27 -4.61
CA GLY A 95 -11.46 3.35 -4.44
C GLY A 95 -11.20 2.26 -3.40
N ASP A 96 -11.77 1.09 -3.63
CA ASP A 96 -11.61 -0.11 -2.80
C ASP A 96 -10.40 -0.92 -3.26
N ALA A 97 -9.79 -1.67 -2.33
CA ALA A 97 -8.85 -2.73 -2.63
C ALA A 97 -9.46 -4.09 -2.28
N SER A 98 -9.27 -5.06 -3.15
CA SER A 98 -9.80 -6.41 -2.96
C SER A 98 -9.00 -7.20 -1.90
N SER A 99 -9.12 -8.52 -1.90
CA SER A 99 -8.45 -9.40 -0.95
C SER A 99 -6.93 -9.31 -1.00
N ARG A 100 -6.28 -9.59 0.13
CA ARG A 100 -4.83 -9.64 0.27
C ARG A 100 -4.10 -8.35 -0.10
N CYS A 101 -4.76 -7.20 0.06
CA CYS A 101 -4.07 -5.91 -0.03
C CYS A 101 -2.94 -5.86 1.00
N GLY A 102 -1.72 -5.52 0.59
CA GLY A 102 -0.55 -5.47 1.46
C GLY A 102 -0.06 -6.83 1.99
N ILE A 103 -0.43 -7.95 1.32
CA ILE A 103 0.11 -9.27 1.69
C ILE A 103 1.63 -9.25 1.73
N SER A 104 2.21 -9.72 2.83
CA SER A 104 3.66 -9.79 3.05
C SER A 104 4.42 -8.48 2.79
N MET A 105 3.77 -7.33 2.93
CA MET A 105 4.42 -6.02 2.79
C MET A 105 5.61 -5.89 3.77
N LYS A 106 6.69 -5.21 3.33
CA LYS A 106 7.98 -5.16 4.02
C LYS A 106 8.47 -3.75 4.30
N GLY A 107 7.56 -2.76 4.34
CA GLY A 107 7.94 -1.37 4.65
C GLY A 107 7.18 -0.31 3.86
N ILE A 108 6.39 -0.68 2.85
CA ILE A 108 5.55 0.25 2.10
C ILE A 108 4.50 0.91 3.01
N ASP A 109 4.14 2.16 2.71
CA ASP A 109 2.94 2.81 3.20
C ASP A 109 1.80 2.62 2.19
N ILE A 110 0.67 2.04 2.60
CA ILE A 110 -0.53 1.84 1.78
C ILE A 110 -1.68 2.66 2.35
N VAL A 111 -2.32 3.47 1.52
CA VAL A 111 -3.50 4.25 1.90
C VAL A 111 -4.66 3.91 0.96
N VAL A 112 -5.71 3.32 1.50
CA VAL A 112 -6.95 2.99 0.77
C VAL A 112 -8.05 3.92 1.26
N LYS A 113 -8.60 4.76 0.38
CA LYS A 113 -9.71 5.68 0.73
C LYS A 113 -11.03 4.93 0.90
N GLY A 114 -11.21 3.83 0.19
CA GLY A 114 -12.33 2.90 0.34
C GLY A 114 -12.06 1.81 1.36
N SER A 115 -12.59 0.63 1.10
CA SER A 115 -12.51 -0.56 1.94
C SER A 115 -11.48 -1.57 1.42
N VAL A 116 -11.08 -2.51 2.28
CA VAL A 116 -10.18 -3.61 1.90
C VAL A 116 -10.87 -4.96 2.10
N GLY A 117 -10.52 -5.93 1.26
CA GLY A 117 -11.11 -7.27 1.26
C GLY A 117 -10.48 -8.21 2.28
N HIS A 118 -10.83 -9.49 2.13
CA HIS A 118 -10.40 -10.61 2.97
C HIS A 118 -8.87 -10.74 3.03
N MET A 119 -8.34 -11.08 4.21
CA MET A 119 -6.92 -11.32 4.47
C MET A 119 -5.99 -10.16 4.05
N SER A 120 -6.46 -8.93 4.13
CA SER A 120 -5.57 -7.78 3.90
C SER A 120 -4.51 -7.71 5.01
N ALA A 121 -3.28 -7.33 4.64
CA ALA A 121 -2.08 -7.37 5.48
C ALA A 121 -1.71 -8.77 6.02
N PHE A 122 -2.09 -9.86 5.31
CA PHE A 122 -1.66 -11.21 5.66
C PHE A 122 -0.13 -11.32 5.65
N MET A 123 0.44 -11.85 6.73
CA MET A 123 1.90 -11.97 6.93
C MET A 123 2.68 -10.66 6.69
N ALA A 124 2.05 -9.52 6.90
CA ALA A 124 2.69 -8.22 6.73
C ALA A 124 3.82 -8.03 7.76
N GLN A 125 5.03 -7.72 7.29
CA GLN A 125 6.24 -7.69 8.11
C GLN A 125 6.47 -6.32 8.73
N SER A 126 6.40 -5.25 7.93
CA SER A 126 6.58 -3.88 8.38
C SER A 126 5.90 -2.89 7.44
N GLY A 127 5.81 -1.63 7.86
CA GLY A 127 5.13 -0.57 7.11
C GLY A 127 3.81 -0.16 7.72
N THR A 128 3.01 0.59 6.96
CA THR A 128 1.75 1.15 7.45
C THR A 128 0.63 0.91 6.45
N MET A 129 -0.51 0.42 6.91
CA MET A 129 -1.75 0.37 6.12
C MET A 129 -2.80 1.27 6.73
N ILE A 130 -3.34 2.21 5.95
CA ILE A 130 -4.47 3.07 6.33
C ILE A 130 -5.67 2.71 5.48
N VAL A 131 -6.80 2.38 6.13
CA VAL A 131 -8.08 2.06 5.49
C VAL A 131 -9.13 3.06 5.96
N CYS A 132 -9.61 3.93 5.06
CA CYS A 132 -10.61 4.93 5.41
C CYS A 132 -12.04 4.35 5.42
N GLY A 133 -12.28 3.25 4.73
CA GLY A 133 -13.51 2.45 4.76
C GLY A 133 -13.45 1.31 5.76
N ASN A 134 -14.04 0.18 5.38
CA ASN A 134 -14.15 -1.03 6.19
C ASN A 134 -13.04 -2.05 5.83
N ALA A 135 -12.74 -2.96 6.75
CA ALA A 135 -11.88 -4.11 6.49
C ALA A 135 -12.68 -5.42 6.53
N GLY A 136 -12.40 -6.31 5.57
CA GLY A 136 -13.01 -7.63 5.46
C GLY A 136 -12.58 -8.60 6.55
N GLU A 137 -12.77 -9.90 6.30
CA GLU A 137 -12.41 -10.97 7.23
C GLU A 137 -10.90 -11.20 7.31
N ALA A 138 -10.46 -11.70 8.46
CA ALA A 138 -9.08 -12.09 8.74
C ALA A 138 -8.05 -10.96 8.46
N LEU A 139 -8.38 -9.73 8.86
CA LEU A 139 -7.44 -8.60 8.75
C LEU A 139 -6.19 -8.87 9.57
N GLY A 140 -5.02 -8.69 8.94
CA GLY A 140 -3.72 -8.77 9.60
C GLY A 140 -3.38 -10.17 10.14
N ASP A 141 -3.87 -11.23 9.51
CA ASP A 141 -3.53 -12.59 9.91
C ASP A 141 -2.00 -12.80 9.87
N SER A 142 -1.45 -13.34 10.95
CA SER A 142 -0.02 -13.64 11.09
C SER A 142 0.91 -12.45 10.84
N LEU A 143 0.47 -11.23 11.13
CA LEU A 143 1.30 -10.03 10.92
C LEU A 143 2.42 -9.89 11.96
N TYR A 144 3.46 -9.14 11.59
CA TYR A 144 4.63 -8.87 12.44
C TYR A 144 4.60 -7.42 12.97
N GLU A 145 5.41 -6.51 12.45
CA GLU A 145 5.58 -5.14 12.97
C GLU A 145 4.78 -4.08 12.19
N THR A 146 3.86 -4.50 11.33
CA THR A 146 3.02 -3.59 10.55
C THR A 146 1.96 -2.92 11.44
N ASP A 147 1.80 -1.61 11.30
CA ASP A 147 0.67 -0.87 11.86
C ASP A 147 -0.48 -0.79 10.86
N ILE A 148 -1.66 -1.24 11.26
CA ILE A 148 -2.89 -1.12 10.46
C ILE A 148 -3.83 -0.13 11.15
N PHE A 149 -4.31 0.85 10.41
CA PHE A 149 -5.27 1.85 10.90
C PHE A 149 -6.56 1.76 10.08
N VAL A 150 -7.68 1.49 10.74
CA VAL A 150 -8.99 1.38 10.10
C VAL A 150 -9.96 2.39 10.69
N LYS A 151 -10.61 3.20 9.86
CA LYS A 151 -11.62 4.16 10.30
C LYS A 151 -13.00 3.51 10.42
N GLY A 152 -13.34 2.61 9.51
CA GLY A 152 -14.62 1.91 9.48
C GLY A 152 -14.67 0.68 10.39
N SER A 153 -15.56 -0.23 10.09
CA SER A 153 -15.70 -1.51 10.79
C SER A 153 -14.65 -2.53 10.30
N VAL A 154 -14.28 -3.46 11.18
CA VAL A 154 -13.49 -4.65 10.85
C VAL A 154 -14.36 -5.87 11.02
N LYS A 155 -14.52 -6.69 9.97
CA LYS A 155 -15.40 -7.85 10.00
C LYS A 155 -14.87 -8.94 10.93
N SER A 156 -13.59 -9.27 10.82
CA SER A 156 -12.86 -10.10 11.79
C SER A 156 -11.35 -9.83 11.71
N LEU A 157 -10.65 -10.10 12.80
CA LEU A 157 -9.20 -10.09 12.85
C LEU A 157 -8.67 -11.48 12.50
N GLY A 158 -7.49 -11.54 11.87
CA GLY A 158 -6.77 -12.76 11.64
C GLY A 158 -6.01 -13.23 12.88
N ALA A 159 -5.32 -14.38 12.77
CA ALA A 159 -4.53 -14.92 13.85
C ALA A 159 -3.44 -13.92 14.29
N ASP A 160 -3.25 -13.81 15.61
CA ASP A 160 -2.28 -12.90 16.24
C ASP A 160 -2.49 -11.39 15.97
N CYS A 161 -3.58 -10.98 15.36
CA CYS A 161 -3.91 -9.56 15.19
C CYS A 161 -4.86 -9.09 16.28
N ILE A 162 -4.55 -7.97 16.93
CA ILE A 162 -5.37 -7.36 18.00
C ILE A 162 -5.52 -5.86 17.81
N GLU A 163 -6.59 -5.30 18.38
CA GLU A 163 -6.71 -3.84 18.53
C GLU A 163 -5.67 -3.34 19.54
N LYS A 164 -4.93 -2.30 19.21
CA LYS A 164 -3.84 -1.73 20.03
C LYS A 164 -4.12 -0.27 20.38
N LYS A 165 -3.49 0.19 21.46
CA LYS A 165 -3.60 1.58 21.90
C LYS A 165 -3.05 2.54 20.84
N MET A 166 -3.78 3.61 20.57
CA MET A 166 -3.34 4.72 19.77
C MET A 166 -2.42 5.63 20.59
N GLU A 167 -1.26 6.01 20.04
CA GLU A 167 -0.31 6.94 20.63
C GLU A 167 -0.10 8.14 19.71
N LYS A 168 0.53 9.20 20.21
CA LYS A 168 0.78 10.44 19.44
C LYS A 168 1.54 10.16 18.14
N LYS A 169 2.60 9.34 18.17
CA LYS A 169 3.36 8.96 16.97
C LYS A 169 2.51 8.35 15.85
N HIS A 170 1.47 7.58 16.23
CA HIS A 170 0.54 6.97 15.28
C HIS A 170 -0.39 8.01 14.65
N LEU A 171 -0.90 8.95 15.46
CA LEU A 171 -1.73 10.06 14.96
C LEU A 171 -0.94 10.96 14.01
N ASP A 172 0.32 11.25 14.32
CA ASP A 172 1.22 12.03 13.48
C ASP A 172 1.51 11.30 12.15
N LYS A 173 1.74 9.97 12.19
CA LYS A 173 1.92 9.14 11.00
C LYS A 173 0.68 9.13 10.11
N ILE A 174 -0.51 8.89 10.69
CA ILE A 174 -1.79 8.94 9.97
C ILE A 174 -1.97 10.31 9.31
N SER A 175 -1.80 11.39 10.06
CA SER A 175 -1.96 12.76 9.56
C SER A 175 -1.04 13.04 8.37
N THR A 176 0.21 12.59 8.47
CA THR A 176 1.22 12.73 7.41
C THR A 176 0.81 11.97 6.15
N LEU A 177 0.36 10.72 6.29
CA LEU A 177 -0.03 9.89 5.15
C LEU A 177 -1.34 10.37 4.51
N LEU A 178 -2.33 10.80 5.31
CA LEU A 178 -3.55 11.41 4.77
C LEU A 178 -3.23 12.66 3.94
N LYS A 179 -2.31 13.51 4.43
CA LYS A 179 -1.86 14.70 3.70
C LYS A 179 -1.16 14.33 2.39
N LYS A 180 -0.22 13.36 2.41
CA LYS A 180 0.48 12.88 1.22
C LYS A 180 -0.47 12.25 0.19
N SER A 181 -1.57 11.66 0.65
CA SER A 181 -2.63 11.05 -0.19
C SER A 181 -3.74 12.02 -0.58
N GLU A 182 -3.55 13.32 -0.32
CA GLU A 182 -4.52 14.40 -0.63
C GLU A 182 -5.90 14.22 0.02
N ILE A 183 -5.96 13.53 1.18
CA ILE A 183 -7.20 13.31 1.93
C ILE A 183 -7.36 14.42 2.97
N LYS A 184 -8.33 15.33 2.74
CA LYS A 184 -8.49 16.56 3.56
C LYS A 184 -9.55 16.45 4.66
N ASN A 185 -10.54 15.57 4.52
CA ASN A 185 -11.76 15.56 5.34
C ASN A 185 -11.79 14.46 6.41
N ILE A 186 -10.67 13.76 6.64
CA ILE A 186 -10.58 12.68 7.63
C ILE A 186 -9.56 13.06 8.71
N LYS A 187 -9.98 12.96 9.97
CA LYS A 187 -9.12 13.24 11.12
C LYS A 187 -8.41 11.98 11.60
N ALA A 188 -7.15 12.10 11.99
CA ALA A 188 -6.34 10.96 12.45
C ALA A 188 -6.93 10.24 13.68
N ASN A 189 -7.62 10.95 14.56
CA ASN A 189 -8.26 10.38 15.75
C ASN A 189 -9.53 9.57 15.46
N SER A 190 -9.99 9.50 14.21
CA SER A 190 -11.14 8.67 13.81
C SER A 190 -10.76 7.22 13.50
N PHE A 191 -9.48 6.88 13.55
CA PHE A 191 -8.99 5.53 13.27
C PHE A 191 -8.78 4.72 14.53
N LYS A 192 -8.98 3.40 14.43
CA LYS A 192 -8.50 2.41 15.37
C LYS A 192 -7.22 1.79 14.85
N ARG A 193 -6.32 1.41 15.76
CA ARG A 193 -5.05 0.77 15.43
C ARG A 193 -5.12 -0.73 15.69
N TYR A 194 -4.59 -1.51 14.74
CA TYR A 194 -4.42 -2.94 14.84
C TYR A 194 -2.96 -3.30 14.61
N GLY A 195 -2.49 -4.34 15.27
CA GLY A 195 -1.11 -4.79 15.17
C GLY A 195 -0.92 -6.15 15.83
N SER A 196 0.29 -6.70 15.77
CA SER A 196 0.62 -8.03 16.28
C SER A 196 0.43 -8.14 17.81
N ALA A 197 -0.19 -9.22 18.26
CA ALA A 197 -0.24 -9.63 19.65
C ALA A 197 1.11 -10.15 20.15
N ARG A 198 2.01 -10.54 19.26
CA ARG A 198 3.29 -11.19 19.60
C ARG A 198 4.25 -10.17 20.19
N LYS A 199 4.96 -10.58 21.25
CA LYS A 199 6.02 -9.79 21.88
C LYS A 199 7.42 -10.11 21.35
N LEU A 200 7.53 -11.18 20.54
CA LEU A 200 8.79 -11.85 20.19
C LEU A 200 9.44 -11.36 18.90
N TYR A 201 8.77 -10.51 18.11
CA TYR A 201 9.34 -10.03 16.85
C TYR A 201 10.01 -8.67 17.01
N ASN A 202 10.98 -8.64 17.91
CA ASN A 202 11.96 -7.58 17.93
C ASN A 202 13.18 -8.13 17.17
N PHE A 203 13.25 -7.86 15.86
CA PHE A 203 14.45 -8.21 15.07
C PHE A 203 15.68 -7.38 15.47
N ASN A 204 15.67 -6.80 16.65
CA ASN A 204 16.85 -6.16 17.18
C ASN A 204 17.86 -7.25 17.54
N ILE A 205 19.04 -7.18 16.92
CA ILE A 205 20.16 -8.12 17.17
C ILE A 205 20.51 -8.24 18.65
N ASP A 206 20.21 -7.21 19.44
CA ASP A 206 20.42 -7.19 20.89
C ASP A 206 19.49 -8.14 21.67
N ASN A 207 18.44 -8.66 21.01
CA ASN A 207 17.48 -9.59 21.61
C ASN A 207 17.67 -11.05 21.16
N VAL A 208 18.73 -11.38 20.45
CA VAL A 208 19.03 -12.75 19.96
C VAL A 208 19.10 -13.78 21.09
N SER A 209 19.44 -13.35 22.33
CA SER A 209 19.46 -14.23 23.50
C SER A 209 18.08 -14.53 24.10
N SER A 210 17.02 -13.97 23.57
CA SER A 210 15.63 -14.17 24.03
C SER A 210 14.85 -15.22 23.23
N TYR A 211 15.51 -15.91 22.31
CA TYR A 211 14.96 -16.99 21.48
C TYR A 211 15.41 -18.35 21.96
#